data_9a75d4b347b4548b12ad4788dc661526
#
_entry.id   9a75d4b347b4548b12ad4788dc661526
#
_cell.length_a   1.000
_cell.length_b   1.000
_cell.length_c   1.000
_cell.angle_alpha   90.00
_cell.angle_beta   90.00
_cell.angle_gamma   90.00
#
_symmetry.space_group_name_H-M   'P 1'
#
loop_
_entity.id
_entity.type
_entity.pdbx_description
1 polymer ?
#
loop_
_entity_poly.entity_id
_entity_poly.type
_entity_poly.pdbx_seq_one_letter_code
_entity_poly.pdbx_strand_id
1 'polypeptide(L)'
;MTEARVTLLTKPDCHLCADARAVVAEVCAELGVGWTERDITADADDFRRYADSIPVTLVDGAEHDFLRVSADRLRRTLTATG
;
A
#
# COMPACT_ATOMS: atom_id res chain seq x y z
N MET A 1 -15.34 4.44 13.79
CA MET A 1 -14.17 5.01 13.13
C MET A 1 -13.38 3.89 12.45
N THR A 2 -13.11 4.04 11.18
CA THR A 2 -12.50 2.96 10.40
C THR A 2 -10.98 3.10 10.44
N GLU A 3 -10.29 2.09 10.92
CA GLU A 3 -8.85 2.06 10.87
C GLU A 3 -8.39 1.82 9.44
N ALA A 4 -7.20 2.32 9.10
CA ALA A 4 -6.62 2.09 7.79
C ALA A 4 -6.25 0.61 7.66
N ARG A 5 -6.88 -0.10 6.74
CA ARG A 5 -6.56 -1.51 6.47
C ARG A 5 -5.38 -1.64 5.52
N VAL A 6 -5.17 -0.65 4.66
CA VAL A 6 -4.12 -0.68 3.65
C VAL A 6 -3.05 0.35 4.00
N THR A 7 -1.80 -0.07 3.97
CA THR A 7 -0.66 0.83 4.14
C THR A 7 0.22 0.73 2.90
N LEU A 8 0.49 1.86 2.28
CA LEU A 8 1.37 1.92 1.12
C LEU A 8 2.72 2.47 1.57
N LEU A 9 3.77 1.68 1.40
CA LEU A 9 5.13 2.09 1.73
C LEU A 9 5.78 2.71 0.50
N THR A 10 6.25 3.93 0.63
CA THR A 10 6.79 4.71 -0.47
C THR A 10 8.11 5.38 -0.11
N LYS A 11 8.72 6.02 -1.10
CA LYS A 11 9.86 6.90 -0.89
C LYS A 11 9.76 8.10 -1.83
N PRO A 12 10.48 9.21 -1.56
CA PRO A 12 10.48 10.36 -2.45
C PRO A 12 10.98 10.00 -3.85
N ASP A 13 10.49 10.70 -4.86
CA ASP A 13 10.92 10.57 -6.27
C ASP A 13 10.77 9.17 -6.84
N CYS A 14 9.65 8.51 -6.52
CA CYS A 14 9.39 7.17 -6.98
C CYS A 14 8.19 7.16 -7.92
N HIS A 15 8.43 6.89 -9.20
CA HIS A 15 7.36 6.86 -10.21
C HIS A 15 6.38 5.72 -9.96
N LEU A 16 6.89 4.55 -9.58
CA LEU A 16 6.03 3.40 -9.30
C LEU A 16 5.16 3.65 -8.07
N CYS A 17 5.65 4.45 -7.13
CA CYS A 17 4.86 4.82 -5.95
C CYS A 17 3.65 5.66 -6.35
N ALA A 18 3.81 6.55 -7.33
CA ALA A 18 2.69 7.36 -7.82
C ALA A 18 1.61 6.48 -8.46
N ASP A 19 2.01 5.49 -9.26
CA ASP A 19 1.08 4.55 -9.87
C ASP A 19 0.37 3.72 -8.81
N ALA A 20 1.11 3.21 -7.83
CA ALA A 20 0.55 2.41 -6.74
C ALA A 20 -0.42 3.24 -5.90
N ARG A 21 -0.08 4.50 -5.63
CA ARG A 21 -0.94 5.40 -4.86
C ARG A 21 -2.29 5.58 -5.56
N ALA A 22 -2.27 5.76 -6.87
CA ALA A 22 -3.51 5.92 -7.64
C ALA A 22 -4.40 4.66 -7.54
N VAL A 23 -3.81 3.48 -7.67
CA VAL A 23 -4.54 2.22 -7.57
C VAL A 23 -5.13 2.02 -6.18
N VAL A 24 -4.32 2.22 -5.15
CA VAL A 24 -4.78 2.05 -3.76
C VAL A 24 -5.90 3.02 -3.44
N ALA A 25 -5.74 4.29 -3.82
CA ALA A 25 -6.76 5.30 -3.57
C ALA A 25 -8.08 4.94 -4.25
N GLU A 26 -8.02 4.50 -5.51
CA GLU A 26 -9.21 4.15 -6.26
C GLU A 26 -9.95 2.95 -5.65
N VAL A 27 -9.23 1.88 -5.37
CA VAL A 27 -9.84 0.66 -4.81
C VAL A 27 -10.38 0.92 -3.41
N CYS A 28 -9.63 1.61 -2.58
CA CYS A 28 -10.07 1.90 -1.22
C CYS A 28 -11.29 2.82 -1.20
N ALA A 29 -11.35 3.81 -2.09
CA ALA A 29 -12.52 4.69 -2.21
C ALA A 29 -13.74 3.89 -2.66
N GLU A 30 -13.56 3.00 -3.63
CA GLU A 30 -14.63 2.15 -4.15
C GLU A 30 -15.24 1.27 -3.04
N LEU A 31 -14.41 0.74 -2.15
CA LEU A 31 -14.84 -0.20 -1.12
C LEU A 31 -15.11 0.46 0.24
N GLY A 32 -14.88 1.74 0.36
CA GLY A 32 -15.05 2.44 1.64
C GLY A 32 -14.02 2.02 2.69
N VAL A 33 -12.82 1.66 2.26
CA VAL A 33 -11.73 1.19 3.12
C VAL A 33 -10.75 2.33 3.36
N GLY A 34 -10.32 2.53 4.60
CA GLY A 34 -9.29 3.50 4.92
C GLY A 34 -7.90 3.02 4.52
N TRP A 35 -7.03 3.95 4.11
CA TRP A 35 -5.65 3.63 3.79
C TRP A 35 -4.73 4.76 4.19
N THR A 36 -3.46 4.44 4.36
CA THR A 36 -2.45 5.42 4.72
C THR A 36 -1.17 5.16 3.94
N GLU A 37 -0.34 6.17 3.85
CA GLU A 37 0.96 6.08 3.18
C GLU A 37 2.05 6.32 4.21
N ARG A 38 3.13 5.55 4.13
CA ARG A 38 4.27 5.68 5.03
C ARG A 38 5.55 5.80 4.22
N ASP A 39 6.32 6.85 4.49
CA ASP A 39 7.61 7.07 3.86
C ASP A 39 8.66 6.24 4.59
N ILE A 40 9.27 5.27 3.88
CA ILE A 40 10.27 4.40 4.51
C ILE A 40 11.55 5.13 4.88
N THR A 41 11.81 6.30 4.32
CA THR A 41 13.01 7.06 4.66
C THR A 41 12.93 7.69 6.05
N ALA A 42 11.73 7.72 6.64
CA ALA A 42 11.53 8.23 7.98
C ALA A 42 11.93 7.24 9.08
N ASP A 43 12.17 5.98 8.73
CA ASP A 43 12.50 4.93 9.69
C ASP A 43 13.59 4.03 9.12
N ALA A 44 14.70 3.88 9.86
CA ALA A 44 15.86 3.11 9.37
C ALA A 44 15.53 1.63 9.16
N ASP A 45 14.69 1.05 10.00
CA ASP A 45 14.29 -0.35 9.86
C ASP A 45 13.43 -0.57 8.63
N ASP A 46 12.48 0.33 8.38
CA ASP A 46 11.65 0.30 7.17
C ASP A 46 12.53 0.42 5.93
N PHE A 47 13.49 1.34 5.96
CA PHE A 47 14.38 1.55 4.83
C PHE A 47 15.17 0.29 4.49
N ARG A 48 15.78 -0.32 5.51
CA ARG A 48 16.56 -1.55 5.29
C ARG A 48 15.71 -2.69 4.76
N ARG A 49 14.48 -2.79 5.26
CA ARG A 49 13.60 -3.90 4.95
C ARG A 49 12.98 -3.80 3.57
N TYR A 50 12.62 -2.58 3.16
CA TYR A 50 11.77 -2.39 1.99
C TYR A 50 12.38 -1.59 0.85
N ALA A 51 13.60 -1.06 1.01
CA ALA A 51 14.20 -0.15 0.02
C ALA A 51 14.21 -0.70 -1.41
N ASP A 52 14.42 -2.01 -1.56
CA ASP A 52 14.50 -2.65 -2.87
C ASP A 52 13.15 -3.13 -3.40
N SER A 53 12.10 -2.99 -2.60
CA SER A 53 10.77 -3.52 -2.94
C SER A 53 9.70 -2.43 -3.11
N ILE A 54 10.07 -1.18 -2.96
CA ILE A 54 9.15 -0.03 -3.00
C ILE A 54 8.52 0.11 -4.39
N PRO A 55 7.21 0.40 -4.49
CA PRO A 55 6.26 0.54 -3.39
C PRO A 55 5.79 -0.83 -2.86
N VAL A 56 5.59 -0.91 -1.55
CA VAL A 56 5.06 -2.12 -0.91
C VAL A 56 3.64 -1.83 -0.41
N THR A 57 2.72 -2.72 -0.72
CA THR A 57 1.34 -2.60 -0.26
C THR A 57 1.11 -3.61 0.86
N LEU A 58 0.72 -3.11 2.03
CA LEU A 58 0.36 -3.97 3.16
C LEU A 58 -1.15 -3.97 3.33
N VAL A 59 -1.71 -5.14 3.58
CA VAL A 59 -3.13 -5.28 3.91
C VAL A 59 -3.22 -5.92 5.29
N ASP A 60 -3.88 -5.23 6.21
CA ASP A 60 -4.00 -5.68 7.60
C ASP A 60 -2.65 -6.04 8.24
N GLY A 61 -1.62 -5.27 7.88
CA GLY A 61 -0.26 -5.44 8.41
C GLY A 61 0.59 -6.46 7.71
N ALA A 62 0.05 -7.22 6.74
CA ALA A 62 0.80 -8.24 6.01
C ALA A 62 1.14 -7.76 4.60
N GLU A 63 2.30 -8.14 4.10
CA GLU A 63 2.69 -7.80 2.74
C GLU A 63 1.71 -8.42 1.75
N HIS A 64 1.15 -7.59 0.88
CA HIS A 64 0.20 -8.00 -0.14
C HIS A 64 0.84 -8.01 -1.53
N ASP A 65 1.49 -6.90 -1.88
CA ASP A 65 2.16 -6.73 -3.16
C ASP A 65 3.40 -5.87 -2.99
N PHE A 66 4.34 -6.00 -3.92
CA PHE A 66 5.51 -5.13 -3.94
C PHE A 66 5.79 -4.70 -5.39
N LEU A 67 6.46 -3.57 -5.57
CA LEU A 67 6.76 -2.89 -6.84
C LEU A 67 5.51 -2.41 -7.54
N ARG A 68 4.60 -3.29 -7.92
CA ARG A 68 3.33 -2.92 -8.54
C ARG A 68 2.18 -3.51 -7.75
N VAL A 69 1.07 -2.80 -7.70
CA VAL A 69 -0.12 -3.28 -7.04
C VAL A 69 -1.21 -3.53 -8.09
N SER A 70 -1.81 -4.71 -8.04
CA SER A 70 -2.92 -5.07 -8.91
C SER A 70 -4.23 -4.62 -8.27
N ALA A 71 -5.01 -3.80 -8.97
CA ALA A 71 -6.31 -3.35 -8.49
C ALA A 71 -7.24 -4.53 -8.23
N ASP A 72 -7.25 -5.51 -9.14
CA ASP A 72 -8.13 -6.68 -9.00
C ASP A 72 -7.76 -7.54 -7.80
N ARG A 73 -6.47 -7.78 -7.59
CA ARG A 73 -6.01 -8.56 -6.43
C ARG A 73 -6.30 -7.84 -5.13
N LEU A 74 -6.05 -6.54 -5.09
CA LEU A 74 -6.31 -5.74 -3.90
C LEU A 74 -7.81 -5.74 -3.57
N ARG A 75 -8.65 -5.55 -4.58
CA ARG A 75 -10.10 -5.57 -4.42
C ARG A 75 -10.57 -6.91 -3.87
N ARG A 76 -10.07 -8.02 -4.43
CA ARG A 76 -10.44 -9.35 -3.96
C ARG A 76 -10.00 -9.60 -2.52
N THR A 77 -8.79 -9.19 -2.18
CA THR A 77 -8.26 -9.38 -0.83
C THR A 77 -9.09 -8.60 0.19
N LEU A 78 -9.42 -7.35 -0.12
CA LEU A 78 -10.19 -6.52 0.80
C LEU A 78 -11.63 -7.00 0.97
N THR A 79 -12.22 -7.57 -0.07
CA THR A 79 -13.60 -8.06 0.01
C THR A 79 -13.67 -9.46 0.62
N ALA A 80 -12.64 -10.28 0.46
CA ALA A 80 -12.62 -11.64 0.99
C ALA A 80 -12.52 -11.66 2.51
N THR A 81 -11.88 -10.66 3.10
CA THR A 81 -11.66 -10.60 4.55
C THR A 81 -12.66 -9.70 5.26
N GLY A 82 -13.50 -9.04 4.49
CA GLY A 82 -14.49 -8.10 5.00
C GLY A 82 -15.67 -8.77 5.64
#